data_61b059fc55084d6c16b7cf9f11bf0017
#
_entry.id   61b059fc55084d6c16b7cf9f11bf0017
#
_cell.length_a   1.000
_cell.length_b   1.000
_cell.length_c   1.000
_cell.angle_alpha   90.00
_cell.angle_beta   90.00
_cell.angle_gamma   90.00
#
_symmetry.space_group_name_H-M   'P 1'
#
loop_
_entity.id
_entity.type
_entity.pdbx_description
1 polymer ?
#
loop_
_entity_poly.entity_id
_entity_poly.type
_entity_poly.pdbx_seq_one_letter_code
_entity_poly.pdbx_strand_id
1 'polypeptide(L)'
;MQGFLLCILVYMQAKPGRIETERALEPMSKLNDGQLKEMGLAREHLPRHVAIIMDGNGRWAQGKGYPRAVGHRAGTERLREIIRFSSDAGVEALTLYAFSTENWKRPAEEKSILFGLLLEYFNREIGELHENNVRISIWGEKEPFPENVRRALINAEEKTAANTGLKLNICLNYGSRAEILRAVRLCAAEAVQTGHLPEQADFEKHLYSAGTPEVDLLIRTSGEERLSNYLLYQLAYSELYFTPVLWPD
;
A
#
# COMPACT_ATOMS: atom_id res chain seq x y z
N MET A 1 -2.61 11.56 16.44
CA MET A 1 -3.10 10.67 15.38
C MET A 1 -4.43 11.07 14.76
N GLN A 2 -5.47 11.50 15.51
CA GLN A 2 -6.73 12.03 14.91
C GLN A 2 -6.51 13.17 13.89
N GLY A 3 -5.49 14.01 14.07
CA GLY A 3 -5.14 15.07 13.12
C GLY A 3 -4.65 14.57 11.76
N PHE A 4 -3.81 13.53 11.72
CA PHE A 4 -3.29 12.94 10.46
C PHE A 4 -4.41 12.30 9.63
N LEU A 5 -5.32 11.61 10.28
CA LEU A 5 -6.54 11.07 9.70
C LEU A 5 -7.42 12.16 9.09
N LEU A 6 -7.64 13.23 9.86
CA LEU A 6 -8.41 14.38 9.39
C LEU A 6 -7.74 15.03 8.18
N CYS A 7 -6.41 15.02 8.09
CA CYS A 7 -5.67 15.61 6.98
C CYS A 7 -5.64 14.74 5.73
N ILE A 8 -5.48 13.42 5.83
CA ILE A 8 -5.70 12.55 4.67
C ILE A 8 -7.12 12.77 4.14
N LEU A 9 -8.12 12.81 5.03
CA LEU A 9 -9.52 13.07 4.65
C LEU A 9 -9.73 14.49 4.11
N VAL A 10 -9.16 15.51 4.75
CA VAL A 10 -9.26 16.91 4.29
C VAL A 10 -8.48 17.12 3.01
N TYR A 11 -7.29 16.52 2.85
CA TYR A 11 -6.54 16.56 1.60
C TYR A 11 -7.29 15.85 0.47
N MET A 12 -7.93 14.72 0.77
CA MET A 12 -8.79 13.99 -0.17
C MET A 12 -10.07 14.79 -0.50
N GLN A 13 -10.69 15.49 0.46
CA GLN A 13 -11.90 16.30 0.27
C GLN A 13 -11.62 17.68 -0.34
N ALA A 14 -10.46 18.28 -0.10
CA ALA A 14 -10.11 19.62 -0.60
C ALA A 14 -9.86 19.67 -2.13
N LYS A 15 -9.74 18.50 -2.80
CA LYS A 15 -9.62 18.40 -4.26
C LYS A 15 -10.65 17.43 -4.85
N PRO A 16 -11.97 17.70 -4.71
CA PRO A 16 -12.97 16.88 -5.40
C PRO A 16 -12.87 17.13 -6.91
N GLY A 17 -12.46 16.12 -7.67
CA GLY A 17 -12.86 15.97 -9.06
C GLY A 17 -12.14 16.79 -10.13
N ARG A 18 -10.92 17.27 -9.93
CA ARG A 18 -10.07 17.66 -11.06
C ARG A 18 -9.23 16.47 -11.52
N ILE A 19 -9.73 15.77 -12.53
CA ILE A 19 -8.91 14.97 -13.43
C ILE A 19 -8.08 15.99 -14.23
N GLU A 20 -6.99 16.47 -13.65
CA GLU A 20 -5.97 17.19 -14.42
C GLU A 20 -5.12 16.14 -15.14
N THR A 21 -5.60 15.75 -16.32
CA THR A 21 -4.75 15.20 -17.37
C THR A 21 -3.67 16.25 -17.66
N GLU A 22 -2.39 15.87 -17.49
CA GLU A 22 -1.21 16.60 -17.98
C GLU A 22 -0.71 17.82 -17.19
N ARG A 23 -0.72 17.85 -15.87
CA ARG A 23 0.26 18.65 -15.14
C ARG A 23 1.49 17.78 -14.91
N ALA A 24 2.63 18.19 -15.47
CA ALA A 24 3.94 17.79 -14.96
C ALA A 24 3.94 18.10 -13.47
N LEU A 25 3.92 17.04 -12.66
CA LEU A 25 3.76 17.17 -11.22
C LEU A 25 5.07 17.75 -10.68
N GLU A 26 4.98 18.79 -9.87
CA GLU A 26 6.13 19.31 -9.14
C GLU A 26 6.83 18.18 -8.37
N PRO A 27 8.17 18.17 -8.26
CA PRO A 27 8.87 17.14 -7.50
C PRO A 27 8.33 17.04 -6.09
N MET A 28 8.27 15.82 -5.53
CA MET A 28 7.85 15.59 -4.15
C MET A 28 8.76 16.38 -3.21
N SER A 29 8.21 17.32 -2.46
CA SER A 29 8.92 18.17 -1.52
C SER A 29 8.41 17.91 -0.11
N LYS A 30 9.32 17.67 0.85
CA LYS A 30 8.90 17.48 2.24
C LYS A 30 8.13 18.69 2.74
N LEU A 31 6.94 18.44 3.28
CA LEU A 31 6.17 19.45 3.99
C LEU A 31 6.99 20.00 5.18
N ASN A 32 7.08 21.30 5.30
CA ASN A 32 7.69 21.94 6.47
C ASN A 32 6.69 21.97 7.64
N ASP A 33 7.18 22.26 8.86
CA ASP A 33 6.34 22.24 10.06
C ASP A 33 5.23 23.28 10.03
N GLY A 34 5.42 24.41 9.33
CA GLY A 34 4.38 25.41 9.11
C GLY A 34 3.22 24.85 8.28
N GLN A 35 3.53 24.20 7.16
CA GLN A 35 2.53 23.55 6.30
C GLN A 35 1.79 22.42 7.04
N LEU A 36 2.52 21.60 7.81
CA LEU A 36 1.89 20.57 8.64
C LEU A 36 0.94 21.19 9.66
N LYS A 37 1.34 22.28 10.32
CA LYS A 37 0.52 22.99 11.31
C LYS A 37 -0.74 23.61 10.69
N GLU A 38 -0.65 24.17 9.49
CA GLU A 38 -1.82 24.66 8.74
C GLU A 38 -2.83 23.54 8.46
N MET A 39 -2.34 22.31 8.32
CA MET A 39 -3.15 21.10 8.15
C MET A 39 -3.60 20.49 9.49
N GLY A 40 -3.31 21.14 10.63
CA GLY A 40 -3.62 20.60 11.96
C GLY A 40 -2.75 19.44 12.41
N LEU A 41 -1.56 19.27 11.80
CA LEU A 41 -0.61 18.20 12.08
C LEU A 41 0.60 18.74 12.85
N ALA A 42 1.19 17.86 13.66
CA ALA A 42 2.50 18.07 14.26
C ALA A 42 3.39 16.86 13.88
N ARG A 43 4.62 17.12 13.46
CA ARG A 43 5.54 16.11 12.95
C ARG A 43 5.76 14.96 13.92
N GLU A 44 5.86 15.27 15.20
CA GLU A 44 6.04 14.28 16.29
C GLU A 44 4.83 13.35 16.50
N HIS A 45 3.68 13.70 15.94
CA HIS A 45 2.44 12.91 16.01
C HIS A 45 2.11 12.20 14.68
N LEU A 46 2.98 12.30 13.67
CA LEU A 46 2.78 11.57 12.43
C LEU A 46 3.06 10.08 12.63
N PRO A 47 2.23 9.19 12.06
CA PRO A 47 2.53 7.78 12.03
C PRO A 47 3.79 7.54 11.18
N ARG A 48 4.67 6.66 11.66
CA ARG A 48 5.84 6.23 10.90
C ARG A 48 5.45 5.27 9.78
N HIS A 49 4.45 4.42 10.04
CA HIS A 49 3.98 3.42 9.08
C HIS A 49 2.45 3.44 9.00
N VAL A 50 1.95 3.71 7.80
CA VAL A 50 0.52 3.66 7.48
C VAL A 50 0.22 2.47 6.59
N ALA A 51 -0.79 1.67 6.95
CA ALA A 51 -1.31 0.57 6.14
C ALA A 51 -2.71 0.93 5.62
N ILE A 52 -3.01 0.61 4.35
CA ILE A 52 -4.30 0.96 3.75
C ILE A 52 -4.94 -0.23 3.06
N ILE A 53 -6.21 -0.50 3.39
CA ILE A 53 -7.10 -1.37 2.61
C ILE A 53 -7.94 -0.49 1.69
N MET A 54 -7.61 -0.50 0.41
CA MET A 54 -8.21 0.32 -0.65
C MET A 54 -9.52 -0.29 -1.15
N ASP A 55 -10.57 -0.20 -0.33
CA ASP A 55 -11.88 -0.79 -0.63
C ASP A 55 -12.86 0.24 -1.20
N GLY A 56 -13.81 -0.22 -2.02
CA GLY A 56 -14.90 0.60 -2.54
C GLY A 56 -14.87 0.93 -4.03
N ASN A 57 -13.80 0.61 -4.76
CA ASN A 57 -13.67 0.92 -6.21
C ASN A 57 -14.89 0.49 -7.03
N GLY A 58 -15.35 -0.74 -6.85
CA GLY A 58 -16.50 -1.26 -7.58
C GLY A 58 -17.81 -0.58 -7.19
N ARG A 59 -18.02 -0.32 -5.89
CA ARG A 59 -19.22 0.40 -5.38
C ARG A 59 -19.27 1.84 -5.87
N TRP A 60 -18.13 2.51 -5.90
CA TRP A 60 -18.00 3.86 -6.45
C TRP A 60 -18.43 3.94 -7.93
N ALA A 61 -17.93 3.02 -8.76
CA ALA A 61 -18.32 2.97 -10.17
C ALA A 61 -19.81 2.67 -10.33
N GLN A 62 -20.33 1.68 -9.62
CA GLN A 62 -21.75 1.31 -9.66
C GLN A 62 -22.66 2.45 -9.21
N GLY A 63 -22.30 3.19 -8.15
CA GLY A 63 -23.05 4.36 -7.68
C GLY A 63 -23.13 5.50 -8.71
N LYS A 64 -22.18 5.53 -9.67
CA LYS A 64 -22.14 6.49 -10.77
C LYS A 64 -22.65 5.90 -12.11
N GLY A 65 -23.15 4.68 -12.12
CA GLY A 65 -23.62 4.00 -13.33
C GLY A 65 -22.50 3.52 -14.26
N TYR A 66 -21.26 3.40 -13.78
CA TYR A 66 -20.11 2.97 -14.55
C TYR A 66 -19.77 1.49 -14.34
N PRO A 67 -19.12 0.83 -15.31
CA PRO A 67 -18.51 -0.48 -15.13
C PRO A 67 -17.46 -0.48 -14.00
N ARG A 68 -17.29 -1.60 -13.31
CA ARG A 68 -16.31 -1.76 -12.20
C ARG A 68 -14.87 -1.38 -12.59
N ALA A 69 -14.48 -1.62 -13.84
CA ALA A 69 -13.18 -1.27 -14.39
C ALA A 69 -12.87 0.24 -14.27
N VAL A 70 -13.88 1.10 -14.44
CA VAL A 70 -13.73 2.56 -14.28
C VAL A 70 -13.38 2.91 -12.82
N GLY A 71 -14.01 2.23 -11.85
CA GLY A 71 -13.69 2.42 -10.44
C GLY A 71 -12.26 1.98 -10.08
N HIS A 72 -11.80 0.87 -10.65
CA HIS A 72 -10.42 0.42 -10.45
C HIS A 72 -9.40 1.41 -11.03
N ARG A 73 -9.68 1.97 -12.21
CA ARG A 73 -8.84 3.03 -12.81
C ARG A 73 -8.81 4.29 -11.95
N ALA A 74 -9.96 4.77 -11.51
CA ALA A 74 -10.05 5.94 -10.62
C ALA A 74 -9.29 5.71 -9.30
N GLY A 75 -9.40 4.51 -8.73
CA GLY A 75 -8.64 4.14 -7.53
C GLY A 75 -7.13 4.08 -7.76
N THR A 76 -6.67 3.75 -8.97
CA THR A 76 -5.25 3.78 -9.34
C THR A 76 -4.73 5.22 -9.43
N GLU A 77 -5.51 6.15 -9.96
CA GLU A 77 -5.12 7.57 -9.98
C GLU A 77 -5.05 8.16 -8.56
N ARG A 78 -6.02 7.83 -7.68
CA ARG A 78 -5.99 8.25 -6.28
C ARG A 78 -4.74 7.75 -5.54
N LEU A 79 -4.27 6.54 -5.87
CA LEU A 79 -3.06 5.95 -5.29
C LEU A 79 -1.83 6.86 -5.43
N ARG A 80 -1.66 7.50 -6.59
CA ARG A 80 -0.56 8.43 -6.85
C ARG A 80 -0.54 9.59 -5.85
N GLU A 81 -1.70 10.19 -5.60
CA GLU A 81 -1.83 11.32 -4.66
C GLU A 81 -1.50 10.90 -3.23
N ILE A 82 -1.95 9.72 -2.80
CA ILE A 82 -1.68 9.20 -1.45
C ILE A 82 -0.20 8.89 -1.25
N ILE A 83 0.47 8.29 -2.24
CA ILE A 83 1.91 8.01 -2.15
C ILE A 83 2.69 9.32 -2.04
N ARG A 84 2.36 10.33 -2.86
CA ARG A 84 3.00 11.64 -2.80
C ARG A 84 2.79 12.30 -1.44
N PHE A 85 1.54 12.39 -1.00
CA PHE A 85 1.22 12.97 0.30
C PHE A 85 1.98 12.26 1.45
N SER A 86 2.02 10.93 1.45
CA SER A 86 2.74 10.17 2.48
C SER A 86 4.24 10.48 2.47
N SER A 87 4.84 10.57 1.29
CA SER A 87 6.24 10.95 1.13
C SER A 87 6.51 12.38 1.60
N ASP A 88 5.68 13.34 1.18
CA ASP A 88 5.83 14.76 1.51
C ASP A 88 5.60 15.04 2.99
N ALA A 89 4.67 14.33 3.62
CA ALA A 89 4.41 14.37 5.06
C ALA A 89 5.57 13.79 5.89
N GLY A 90 6.41 12.94 5.29
CA GLY A 90 7.54 12.32 5.96
C GLY A 90 7.20 10.98 6.64
N VAL A 91 6.15 10.29 6.17
CA VAL A 91 5.85 8.90 6.54
C VAL A 91 7.02 8.02 6.10
N GLU A 92 7.49 7.13 6.98
CA GLU A 92 8.63 6.25 6.67
C GLU A 92 8.21 5.06 5.80
N ALA A 93 7.01 4.50 6.04
CA ALA A 93 6.49 3.37 5.31
C ALA A 93 4.99 3.50 5.00
N LEU A 94 4.60 3.15 3.76
CA LEU A 94 3.22 3.06 3.32
C LEU A 94 2.99 1.66 2.76
N THR A 95 2.06 0.90 3.36
CA THR A 95 1.72 -0.44 2.91
C THR A 95 0.30 -0.48 2.36
N LEU A 96 0.14 -0.99 1.14
CA LEU A 96 -1.09 -0.93 0.36
C LEU A 96 -1.60 -2.33 0.04
N TYR A 97 -2.86 -2.63 0.35
CA TYR A 97 -3.50 -3.90 0.03
C TYR A 97 -4.11 -3.86 -1.38
N ALA A 98 -3.31 -4.24 -2.38
CA ALA A 98 -3.70 -4.11 -3.78
C ALA A 98 -4.36 -5.38 -4.36
N PHE A 99 -3.88 -6.60 -3.99
CA PHE A 99 -4.45 -7.86 -4.45
C PHE A 99 -4.25 -8.97 -3.42
N SER A 100 -5.36 -9.46 -2.85
CA SER A 100 -5.32 -10.54 -1.86
C SER A 100 -5.29 -11.92 -2.50
N THR A 101 -4.88 -12.94 -1.73
CA THR A 101 -4.98 -14.36 -2.13
C THR A 101 -6.41 -14.76 -2.48
N GLU A 102 -7.42 -14.19 -1.83
CA GLU A 102 -8.83 -14.45 -2.10
C GLU A 102 -9.30 -13.87 -3.45
N ASN A 103 -8.62 -12.84 -3.97
CA ASN A 103 -8.96 -12.21 -5.24
C ASN A 103 -8.70 -13.10 -6.47
N TRP A 104 -7.97 -14.19 -6.32
CA TRP A 104 -7.84 -15.19 -7.38
C TRP A 104 -9.16 -15.84 -7.77
N LYS A 105 -10.15 -15.83 -6.88
CA LYS A 105 -11.51 -16.33 -7.14
C LYS A 105 -12.35 -15.40 -8.02
N ARG A 106 -11.88 -14.17 -8.29
CA ARG A 106 -12.59 -13.23 -9.18
C ARG A 106 -12.64 -13.75 -10.62
N PRO A 107 -13.63 -13.32 -11.41
CA PRO A 107 -13.72 -13.65 -12.84
C PRO A 107 -12.41 -13.33 -13.57
N ALA A 108 -12.07 -14.13 -14.59
CA ALA A 108 -10.83 -13.98 -15.34
C ALA A 108 -10.71 -12.60 -16.01
N GLU A 109 -11.83 -12.06 -16.50
CA GLU A 109 -11.91 -10.72 -17.10
C GLU A 109 -11.54 -9.62 -16.08
N GLU A 110 -12.09 -9.66 -14.86
CA GLU A 110 -11.78 -8.68 -13.81
C GLU A 110 -10.29 -8.75 -13.43
N LYS A 111 -9.72 -9.96 -13.29
CA LYS A 111 -8.29 -10.15 -13.03
C LYS A 111 -7.43 -9.58 -14.15
N SER A 112 -7.80 -9.82 -15.40
CA SER A 112 -7.08 -9.28 -16.57
C SER A 112 -7.04 -7.75 -16.57
N ILE A 113 -8.16 -7.09 -16.24
CA ILE A 113 -8.24 -5.64 -16.09
C ILE A 113 -7.32 -5.15 -14.98
N LEU A 114 -7.35 -5.80 -13.80
CA LEU A 114 -6.50 -5.42 -12.67
C LEU A 114 -5.01 -5.56 -12.99
N PHE A 115 -4.62 -6.64 -13.66
CA PHE A 115 -3.23 -6.85 -14.08
C PHE A 115 -2.79 -5.85 -15.16
N GLY A 116 -3.70 -5.48 -16.07
CA GLY A 116 -3.46 -4.41 -17.05
C GLY A 116 -3.21 -3.06 -16.38
N LEU A 117 -4.05 -2.68 -15.41
CA LEU A 117 -3.89 -1.45 -14.63
C LEU A 117 -2.60 -1.46 -13.81
N LEU A 118 -2.23 -2.59 -13.22
CA LEU A 118 -0.99 -2.75 -12.47
C LEU A 118 0.24 -2.52 -13.36
N LEU A 119 0.26 -3.11 -14.57
CA LEU A 119 1.31 -2.91 -15.56
C LEU A 119 1.38 -1.45 -16.03
N GLU A 120 0.23 -0.84 -16.36
CA GLU A 120 0.15 0.56 -16.77
C GLU A 120 0.72 1.47 -15.67
N TYR A 121 0.34 1.22 -14.42
CA TYR A 121 0.81 1.98 -13.26
C TYR A 121 2.34 1.90 -13.12
N PHE A 122 2.91 0.70 -13.06
CA PHE A 122 4.35 0.56 -12.92
C PHE A 122 5.11 1.17 -14.09
N ASN A 123 4.67 0.95 -15.32
CA ASN A 123 5.34 1.51 -16.50
C ASN A 123 5.35 3.04 -16.51
N ARG A 124 4.27 3.65 -15.99
CA ARG A 124 4.12 5.10 -15.94
C ARG A 124 4.85 5.73 -14.74
N GLU A 125 4.73 5.14 -13.56
CA GLU A 125 5.09 5.79 -12.31
C GLU A 125 6.50 5.44 -11.80
N ILE A 126 7.09 4.30 -12.22
CA ILE A 126 8.34 3.81 -11.64
C ILE A 126 9.52 4.80 -11.80
N GLY A 127 9.55 5.55 -12.91
CA GLY A 127 10.56 6.59 -13.14
C GLY A 127 10.47 7.69 -12.09
N GLU A 128 9.28 8.26 -11.94
CA GLU A 128 9.01 9.33 -10.98
C GLU A 128 9.22 8.87 -9.53
N LEU A 129 8.74 7.67 -9.18
CA LEU A 129 8.94 7.11 -7.84
C LEU A 129 10.43 6.94 -7.51
N HIS A 130 11.22 6.48 -8.47
CA HIS A 130 12.66 6.34 -8.31
C HIS A 130 13.35 7.71 -8.14
N GLU A 131 13.04 8.70 -8.98
CA GLU A 131 13.57 10.07 -8.90
C GLU A 131 13.22 10.75 -7.59
N ASN A 132 12.06 10.43 -7.01
CA ASN A 132 11.61 10.92 -5.71
C ASN A 132 12.09 10.05 -4.53
N ASN A 133 13.08 9.19 -4.73
CA ASN A 133 13.71 8.38 -3.71
C ASN A 133 12.74 7.40 -2.98
N VAL A 134 11.64 6.98 -3.63
CA VAL A 134 10.72 5.98 -3.08
C VAL A 134 11.30 4.60 -3.31
N ARG A 135 11.35 3.76 -2.26
CA ARG A 135 11.76 2.36 -2.33
C ARG A 135 10.54 1.46 -2.40
N ILE A 136 10.41 0.70 -3.48
CA ILE A 136 9.29 -0.23 -3.70
C ILE A 136 9.66 -1.63 -3.19
N SER A 137 8.73 -2.26 -2.48
CA SER A 137 8.79 -3.67 -2.08
C SER A 137 7.47 -4.36 -2.36
N ILE A 138 7.50 -5.54 -2.95
CA ILE A 138 6.30 -6.33 -3.24
C ILE A 138 6.17 -7.41 -2.18
N TRP A 139 5.12 -7.35 -1.38
CA TRP A 139 4.81 -8.33 -0.35
C TRP A 139 3.79 -9.35 -0.88
N GLY A 140 4.20 -10.61 -0.89
CA GLY A 140 3.44 -11.75 -1.40
C GLY A 140 4.18 -12.52 -2.50
N GLU A 141 3.59 -13.64 -2.93
CA GLU A 141 4.19 -14.54 -3.91
C GLU A 141 3.94 -14.04 -5.34
N LYS A 142 5.03 -13.90 -6.12
CA LYS A 142 4.98 -13.33 -7.48
C LYS A 142 4.72 -14.40 -8.56
N GLU A 143 5.01 -15.66 -8.27
CA GLU A 143 4.96 -16.78 -9.24
C GLU A 143 3.60 -16.98 -9.91
N PRO A 144 2.45 -16.80 -9.22
CA PRO A 144 1.13 -16.97 -9.85
C PRO A 144 0.76 -15.91 -10.88
N PHE A 145 1.49 -14.76 -10.91
CA PHE A 145 1.19 -13.71 -11.88
C PHE A 145 1.69 -14.05 -13.29
N PRO A 146 1.04 -13.51 -14.35
CA PRO A 146 1.54 -13.57 -15.71
C PRO A 146 2.97 -13.04 -15.82
N GLU A 147 3.78 -13.60 -16.73
CA GLU A 147 5.21 -13.31 -16.88
C GLU A 147 5.50 -11.80 -17.03
N ASN A 148 4.70 -11.10 -17.85
CA ASN A 148 4.86 -9.66 -18.05
C ASN A 148 4.62 -8.85 -16.76
N VAL A 149 3.63 -9.25 -15.93
CA VAL A 149 3.36 -8.64 -14.63
C VAL A 149 4.52 -8.93 -13.69
N ARG A 150 4.92 -10.19 -13.58
CA ARG A 150 6.03 -10.62 -12.71
C ARG A 150 7.31 -9.84 -13.01
N ARG A 151 7.68 -9.70 -14.28
CA ARG A 151 8.85 -8.90 -14.69
C ARG A 151 8.73 -7.42 -14.31
N ALA A 152 7.54 -6.83 -14.46
CA ALA A 152 7.33 -5.44 -14.05
C ALA A 152 7.50 -5.25 -12.54
N LEU A 153 7.00 -6.19 -11.73
CA LEU A 153 7.17 -6.17 -10.27
C LEU A 153 8.63 -6.28 -9.86
N ILE A 154 9.38 -7.21 -10.44
CA ILE A 154 10.82 -7.41 -10.17
C ILE A 154 11.60 -6.16 -10.57
N ASN A 155 11.37 -5.63 -11.78
CA ASN A 155 12.02 -4.41 -12.26
C ASN A 155 11.75 -3.21 -11.35
N ALA A 156 10.54 -3.10 -10.78
CA ALA A 156 10.19 -2.03 -9.85
C ALA A 156 11.03 -2.10 -8.56
N GLU A 157 11.17 -3.29 -7.99
CA GLU A 157 12.00 -3.50 -6.80
C GLU A 157 13.49 -3.24 -7.09
N GLU A 158 14.02 -3.81 -8.18
CA GLU A 158 15.42 -3.66 -8.56
C GLU A 158 15.79 -2.20 -8.83
N LYS A 159 14.97 -1.49 -9.62
CA LYS A 159 15.22 -0.08 -9.97
C LYS A 159 15.25 0.84 -8.75
N THR A 160 14.45 0.52 -7.72
CA THR A 160 14.31 1.36 -6.51
C THR A 160 15.07 0.82 -5.29
N ALA A 161 15.82 -0.27 -5.43
CA ALA A 161 16.46 -0.98 -4.31
C ALA A 161 17.40 -0.10 -3.48
N ALA A 162 18.11 0.86 -4.13
CA ALA A 162 19.04 1.78 -3.49
C ALA A 162 18.36 3.01 -2.86
N ASN A 163 17.07 3.22 -3.07
CA ASN A 163 16.34 4.36 -2.54
C ASN A 163 16.19 4.26 -1.02
N THR A 164 16.22 5.40 -0.36
CA THR A 164 16.24 5.53 1.11
C THR A 164 15.10 6.36 1.68
N GLY A 165 14.20 6.86 0.83
CA GLY A 165 13.03 7.64 1.22
C GLY A 165 11.86 6.77 1.66
N LEU A 166 10.64 7.13 1.24
CA LEU A 166 9.43 6.39 1.57
C LEU A 166 9.54 4.91 1.16
N LYS A 167 9.34 3.99 2.10
CA LYS A 167 9.17 2.55 1.82
C LYS A 167 7.75 2.30 1.37
N LEU A 168 7.55 2.09 0.07
CA LEU A 168 6.25 1.75 -0.52
C LEU A 168 6.13 0.25 -0.65
N ASN A 169 5.35 -0.37 0.24
CA ASN A 169 5.11 -1.80 0.25
C ASN A 169 3.76 -2.09 -0.43
N ILE A 170 3.76 -2.90 -1.46
CA ILE A 170 2.55 -3.23 -2.21
C ILE A 170 2.24 -4.72 -2.01
N CYS A 171 1.16 -5.00 -1.28
CA CYS A 171 0.69 -6.36 -1.03
C CYS A 171 -0.04 -6.91 -2.25
N LEU A 172 0.59 -7.84 -2.96
CA LEU A 172 0.12 -8.50 -4.17
C LEU A 172 0.15 -10.01 -3.99
N ASN A 173 -0.96 -10.69 -4.28
CA ASN A 173 -1.15 -12.10 -3.93
C ASN A 173 -0.78 -12.35 -2.47
N TYR A 174 -1.22 -11.43 -1.62
CA TYR A 174 -0.89 -11.40 -0.22
C TYR A 174 -2.06 -11.89 0.65
N GLY A 175 -1.73 -12.58 1.71
CA GLY A 175 -2.63 -12.91 2.80
C GLY A 175 -1.82 -13.22 4.05
N SER A 176 -2.15 -12.58 5.18
CA SER A 176 -1.34 -12.69 6.40
C SER A 176 -1.22 -14.11 6.94
N ARG A 177 -2.28 -14.93 6.82
CA ARG A 177 -2.21 -16.35 7.21
C ARG A 177 -1.16 -17.12 6.39
N ALA A 178 -1.06 -16.83 5.09
CA ALA A 178 -0.06 -17.45 4.21
C ALA A 178 1.35 -16.94 4.54
N GLU A 179 1.52 -15.64 4.79
CA GLU A 179 2.79 -15.05 5.24
C GLU A 179 3.29 -15.69 6.54
N ILE A 180 2.42 -15.77 7.56
CA ILE A 180 2.76 -16.40 8.86
C ILE A 180 3.19 -17.85 8.65
N LEU A 181 2.44 -18.62 7.89
CA LEU A 181 2.79 -20.04 7.61
C LEU A 181 4.11 -20.15 6.84
N ARG A 182 4.39 -19.24 5.90
CA ARG A 182 5.67 -19.16 5.19
C ARG A 182 6.82 -18.89 6.18
N ALA A 183 6.68 -17.88 7.05
CA ALA A 183 7.68 -17.55 8.05
C ALA A 183 7.95 -18.71 9.01
N VAL A 184 6.89 -19.39 9.49
CA VAL A 184 7.02 -20.60 10.34
C VAL A 184 7.80 -21.70 9.62
N ARG A 185 7.56 -21.96 8.33
CA ARG A 185 8.30 -22.96 7.55
C ARG A 185 9.79 -22.63 7.43
N LEU A 186 10.13 -21.34 7.25
CA LEU A 186 11.52 -20.88 7.18
C LEU A 186 12.22 -21.03 8.55
N CYS A 187 11.56 -20.64 9.63
CA CYS A 187 12.05 -20.87 11.00
C CYS A 187 12.30 -22.37 11.27
N ALA A 188 11.36 -23.22 10.90
CA ALA A 188 11.50 -24.67 11.09
C ALA A 188 12.68 -25.25 10.28
N ALA A 189 12.89 -24.79 9.05
CA ALA A 189 14.02 -25.21 8.22
C ALA A 189 15.36 -24.78 8.83
N GLU A 190 15.46 -23.55 9.34
CA GLU A 190 16.66 -23.05 10.04
C GLU A 190 16.90 -23.82 11.34
N ALA A 191 15.86 -24.09 12.13
CA ALA A 191 15.98 -24.87 13.37
C ALA A 191 16.53 -26.28 13.12
N VAL A 192 16.10 -26.94 12.05
CA VAL A 192 16.64 -28.26 11.65
C VAL A 192 18.12 -28.17 11.28
N GLN A 193 18.56 -27.10 10.64
CA GLN A 193 19.95 -26.92 10.21
C GLN A 193 20.88 -26.52 11.36
N THR A 194 20.40 -25.68 12.27
CA THR A 194 21.23 -25.05 13.31
C THR A 194 21.08 -25.69 14.69
N GLY A 195 19.99 -26.43 14.93
CA GLY A 195 19.61 -26.92 16.26
C GLY A 195 19.07 -25.82 17.19
N HIS A 196 18.96 -24.58 16.72
CA HIS A 196 18.44 -23.45 17.51
C HIS A 196 16.92 -23.39 17.38
N LEU A 197 16.22 -23.31 18.52
CA LEU A 197 14.77 -23.06 18.52
C LEU A 197 14.50 -21.58 18.23
N PRO A 198 13.61 -21.27 17.28
CA PRO A 198 13.36 -19.90 16.89
C PRO A 198 12.68 -19.09 18.00
N GLU A 199 13.17 -17.86 18.20
CA GLU A 199 12.55 -16.84 19.04
C GLU A 199 11.67 -15.90 18.17
N GLN A 200 11.02 -14.92 18.80
CA GLN A 200 10.18 -13.94 18.09
C GLN A 200 10.97 -13.21 17.01
N ALA A 201 12.19 -12.76 17.29
CA ALA A 201 13.04 -12.06 16.33
C ALA A 201 13.40 -12.93 15.10
N ASP A 202 13.56 -14.25 15.31
CA ASP A 202 13.80 -15.20 14.22
C ASP A 202 12.57 -15.35 13.30
N PHE A 203 11.39 -15.30 13.87
CA PHE A 203 10.15 -15.31 13.09
C PHE A 203 9.96 -14.01 12.32
N GLU A 204 10.16 -12.86 12.97
CA GLU A 204 9.95 -11.53 12.39
C GLU A 204 10.89 -11.25 11.21
N LYS A 205 12.13 -11.75 11.21
CA LYS A 205 13.05 -11.62 10.08
C LYS A 205 12.57 -12.33 8.81
N HIS A 206 11.64 -13.27 8.93
CA HIS A 206 11.03 -13.99 7.81
C HIS A 206 9.70 -13.41 7.35
N LEU A 207 9.14 -12.41 8.04
CA LEU A 207 7.99 -11.67 7.54
C LEU A 207 8.40 -10.76 6.37
N TYR A 208 7.47 -10.46 5.48
CA TYR A 208 7.71 -9.48 4.42
C TYR A 208 8.02 -8.09 4.99
N SER A 209 7.52 -7.79 6.19
CA SER A 209 7.73 -6.53 6.91
C SER A 209 9.11 -6.39 7.57
N ALA A 210 9.98 -7.39 7.48
CA ALA A 210 11.31 -7.33 8.06
C ALA A 210 12.07 -6.04 7.65
N GLY A 211 12.60 -5.31 8.66
CA GLY A 211 13.28 -4.03 8.42
C GLY A 211 12.37 -2.85 8.09
N THR A 212 11.05 -3.01 8.17
CA THR A 212 10.06 -1.92 8.11
C THR A 212 9.58 -1.61 9.54
N PRO A 213 9.30 -0.35 9.90
CA PRO A 213 8.69 -0.04 11.20
C PRO A 213 7.38 -0.81 11.41
N GLU A 214 6.97 -1.04 12.66
CA GLU A 214 5.64 -1.54 12.98
C GLU A 214 4.56 -0.61 12.41
N VAL A 215 3.37 -1.16 12.13
CA VAL A 215 2.26 -0.37 11.61
C VAL A 215 1.63 0.43 12.74
N ASP A 216 1.68 1.75 12.66
CA ASP A 216 1.04 2.64 13.64
C ASP A 216 -0.45 2.80 13.37
N LEU A 217 -0.83 2.87 12.08
CA LEU A 217 -2.20 3.17 11.66
C LEU A 217 -2.63 2.31 10.48
N LEU A 218 -3.76 1.62 10.63
CA LEU A 218 -4.51 1.01 9.52
C LEU A 218 -5.69 1.90 9.13
N ILE A 219 -5.82 2.19 7.84
CA ILE A 219 -6.99 2.84 7.25
C ILE A 219 -7.72 1.84 6.36
N ARG A 220 -9.04 1.68 6.53
CA ARG A 220 -9.88 0.98 5.57
C ARG A 220 -11.05 1.84 5.14
N THR A 221 -11.18 2.01 3.82
CA THR A 221 -12.27 2.74 3.18
C THR A 221 -13.50 1.86 2.97
N SER A 222 -14.64 2.50 2.66
CA SER A 222 -15.92 1.90 2.22
C SER A 222 -16.83 1.32 3.32
N GLY A 223 -16.60 1.67 4.60
CA GLY A 223 -17.49 1.31 5.70
C GLY A 223 -17.43 -0.16 6.16
N GLU A 224 -16.44 -0.91 5.70
CA GLU A 224 -16.23 -2.31 6.11
C GLU A 224 -15.26 -2.38 7.29
N GLU A 225 -15.70 -2.93 8.42
CA GLU A 225 -14.97 -2.97 9.69
C GLU A 225 -14.33 -4.35 9.93
N ARG A 226 -13.46 -4.80 9.02
CA ARG A 226 -12.73 -6.07 9.12
C ARG A 226 -11.36 -5.97 8.44
N LEU A 227 -10.41 -6.82 8.83
CA LEU A 227 -9.03 -6.82 8.32
C LEU A 227 -8.87 -7.61 7.02
N SER A 228 -9.78 -8.52 6.70
CA SER A 228 -9.76 -9.33 5.46
C SER A 228 -8.42 -10.03 5.21
N ASN A 229 -7.85 -10.66 6.25
CA ASN A 229 -6.58 -11.37 6.18
C ASN A 229 -5.38 -10.48 5.82
N TYR A 230 -5.44 -9.19 6.19
CA TYR A 230 -4.38 -8.21 5.95
C TYR A 230 -3.59 -7.96 7.23
N LEU A 231 -2.26 -8.11 7.17
CA LEU A 231 -1.26 -7.73 8.19
C LEU A 231 -1.61 -8.15 9.63
N LEU A 232 -2.20 -9.35 9.85
CA LEU A 232 -2.72 -9.76 11.17
C LEU A 232 -1.67 -9.71 12.27
N TYR A 233 -0.41 -10.04 11.97
CA TYR A 233 0.69 -9.98 12.93
C TYR A 233 1.13 -8.52 13.17
N GLN A 234 1.32 -7.77 12.08
CA GLN A 234 1.86 -6.40 12.11
C GLN A 234 0.90 -5.36 12.69
N LEU A 235 -0.41 -5.67 12.75
CA LEU A 235 -1.45 -4.77 13.26
C LEU A 235 -1.75 -4.95 14.75
N ALA A 236 -0.96 -5.76 15.46
CA ALA A 236 -1.24 -6.12 16.86
C ALA A 236 -1.37 -4.91 17.80
N TYR A 237 -0.63 -3.83 17.52
CA TYR A 237 -0.64 -2.59 18.31
C TYR A 237 -1.03 -1.35 17.51
N SER A 238 -1.56 -1.55 16.29
CA SER A 238 -1.95 -0.45 15.40
C SER A 238 -3.26 0.18 15.82
N GLU A 239 -3.42 1.48 15.59
CA GLU A 239 -4.74 2.09 15.58
C GLU A 239 -5.48 1.72 14.31
N LEU A 240 -6.79 1.44 14.43
CA LEU A 240 -7.63 1.03 13.31
C LEU A 240 -8.64 2.14 13.00
N TYR A 241 -8.63 2.61 11.76
CA TYR A 241 -9.58 3.60 11.29
C TYR A 241 -10.41 3.08 10.12
N PHE A 242 -11.72 3.06 10.32
CA PHE A 242 -12.70 2.66 9.31
C PHE A 242 -13.49 3.87 8.86
N THR A 243 -13.61 4.11 7.56
CA THR A 243 -14.34 5.24 6.99
C THR A 243 -15.35 4.79 5.94
N PRO A 244 -16.55 5.38 5.88
CA PRO A 244 -17.54 5.08 4.84
C PRO A 244 -17.14 5.62 3.45
N VAL A 245 -16.15 6.50 3.36
CA VAL A 245 -15.65 7.05 2.08
C VAL A 245 -15.17 5.90 1.20
N LEU A 246 -15.53 5.93 -0.09
CA LEU A 246 -15.07 4.94 -1.07
C LEU A 246 -13.67 5.33 -1.56
N TRP A 247 -12.82 4.36 -1.85
CA TRP A 247 -11.40 4.62 -2.16
C TRP A 247 -11.15 5.69 -3.23
N PRO A 248 -11.88 5.76 -4.38
CA PRO A 248 -11.63 6.81 -5.39
C PRO A 248 -11.97 8.23 -4.94
N ASP A 249 -12.82 8.41 -3.93
CA ASP A 249 -13.21 9.72 -3.38
C ASP A 249 -12.26 10.14 -2.25
#